data_be86ce4153bd4fee272409cf44490ff5
#
_entry.id   be86ce4153bd4fee272409cf44490ff5
#
_cell.length_a   1.000
_cell.length_b   1.000
_cell.length_c   1.000
_cell.angle_alpha   90.00
_cell.angle_beta   90.00
_cell.angle_gamma   90.00
#
_symmetry.space_group_name_H-M   'P 1'
#
loop_
_entity.id
_entity.type
_entity.pdbx_description
1 polymer ?
#
loop_
_entity_poly.entity_id
_entity_poly.type
_entity_poly.pdbx_seq_one_letter_code
_entity_poly.pdbx_strand_id
1 'polypeptide(L)'
;MPTKTVYLETFGCQMNELDSELVAGSLGALGYRFTRDASEADIVLYNTCSVRERAEQKVWSRLGDMRTAKHDKPELVVGVLGCMAERDGKALIARMPVVDIMCGPAELDKLPELLDNAVRTKSSLASDDPDKARRRSAKQVALQGSSSRRSSTLAAAGDSLESLDLGRMVSPIDSDGRRSAYVRITRGCNKFCTYCVVPHTRGAEIHRPPQHIIDEIKSLADTGVIEITLLGQTVNHYRFEHDAAVTLDGIVQPQKGRTYKGSHHRDAFAGANTTTFADLLYRIHEEVPAIQRLRFVTSYPKDFGNDVLEVIRDCPRICRYIHVPAQTGSNRMLKMMNRGYTIEEYNEFIDRVREHLDQPEIGRPLMLSGDIIVGFPTETDEDHELTKQMLVRSRYKNCFIFKYSPRPGTVAYDKIPDDIPDSVKRDRNNELLAMQTEISDSIAREQVGREFDVFVEGLSRREHKKRGTDVKPGSGMVGITINGAASKAPVAVLDEAPAGETVQLSGRTDGDLIVFFDVPSDGPTKPSEYIGQMVRAKITAADR
;
A
#
# COMPACT_ATOMS: atom_id res chain seq x y z
N MET A 1 3.81 -19.80 -28.27
CA MET A 1 2.36 -19.78 -28.00
C MET A 1 1.83 -18.41 -28.42
N PRO A 2 0.56 -18.26 -28.83
CA PRO A 2 0.01 -16.93 -29.07
C PRO A 2 0.09 -16.12 -27.78
N THR A 3 0.46 -14.87 -27.92
CA THR A 3 0.62 -13.93 -26.79
C THR A 3 -0.72 -13.74 -26.09
N LYS A 4 -0.85 -14.17 -24.84
CA LYS A 4 -2.08 -14.06 -24.06
C LYS A 4 -2.23 -12.65 -23.48
N THR A 5 -3.47 -12.17 -23.41
CA THR A 5 -3.81 -10.84 -22.90
C THR A 5 -4.32 -10.94 -21.46
N VAL A 6 -3.75 -10.13 -20.57
CA VAL A 6 -4.05 -10.09 -19.13
C VAL A 6 -4.75 -8.77 -18.78
N TYR A 7 -5.86 -8.86 -18.08
CA TYR A 7 -6.45 -7.77 -17.32
C TYR A 7 -6.13 -7.94 -15.85
N LEU A 8 -5.54 -6.92 -15.23
CA LEU A 8 -5.19 -6.93 -13.80
C LEU A 8 -5.82 -5.72 -13.10
N GLU A 9 -6.74 -5.97 -12.18
CA GLU A 9 -7.39 -4.93 -11.37
C GLU A 9 -7.01 -5.09 -9.89
N THR A 10 -6.57 -3.99 -9.26
CA THR A 10 -6.10 -4.00 -7.88
C THR A 10 -7.08 -3.28 -6.96
N PHE A 11 -7.43 -3.90 -5.84
CA PHE A 11 -8.28 -3.35 -4.81
C PHE A 11 -7.57 -3.43 -3.47
N GLY A 12 -7.24 -2.28 -2.85
CA GLY A 12 -6.67 -2.36 -1.51
C GLY A 12 -5.74 -1.23 -1.12
N CYS A 13 -4.57 -1.60 -0.61
CA CYS A 13 -3.56 -0.70 -0.10
C CYS A 13 -2.33 -0.67 -1.03
N GLN A 14 -1.39 0.22 -0.72
CA GLN A 14 -0.13 0.38 -1.48
C GLN A 14 0.65 -0.93 -1.63
N MET A 15 0.61 -1.82 -0.63
CA MET A 15 1.23 -3.15 -0.74
C MET A 15 0.61 -3.99 -1.86
N ASN A 16 -0.72 -3.91 -2.07
CA ASN A 16 -1.35 -4.61 -3.18
C ASN A 16 -1.00 -3.94 -4.53
N GLU A 17 -0.83 -2.62 -4.55
CA GLU A 17 -0.38 -1.91 -5.75
C GLU A 17 1.02 -2.37 -6.14
N LEU A 18 1.97 -2.40 -5.20
CA LEU A 18 3.31 -2.93 -5.44
C LEU A 18 3.28 -4.41 -5.86
N ASP A 19 2.51 -5.26 -5.16
CA ASP A 19 2.37 -6.68 -5.52
C ASP A 19 1.89 -6.82 -6.99
N SER A 20 0.98 -5.96 -7.44
CA SER A 20 0.49 -5.96 -8.83
C SER A 20 1.53 -5.46 -9.83
N GLU A 21 2.32 -4.44 -9.48
CA GLU A 21 3.43 -3.97 -10.31
C GLU A 21 4.46 -5.08 -10.54
N LEU A 22 4.85 -5.78 -9.48
CA LEU A 22 5.79 -6.90 -9.55
C LEU A 22 5.26 -8.05 -10.41
N VAL A 23 3.99 -8.41 -10.22
CA VAL A 23 3.30 -9.43 -11.04
C VAL A 23 3.29 -9.02 -12.50
N ALA A 24 2.96 -7.78 -12.77
CA ALA A 24 2.89 -7.28 -14.15
C ALA A 24 4.26 -7.28 -14.82
N GLY A 25 5.31 -6.85 -14.12
CA GLY A 25 6.68 -6.91 -14.61
C GLY A 25 7.11 -8.34 -14.94
N SER A 26 6.86 -9.28 -14.02
CA SER A 26 7.18 -10.69 -14.20
C SER A 26 6.44 -11.32 -15.39
N LEU A 27 5.13 -11.09 -15.51
CA LEU A 27 4.34 -11.61 -16.64
C LEU A 27 4.71 -10.94 -17.97
N GLY A 28 5.01 -9.63 -17.96
CA GLY A 28 5.49 -8.90 -19.12
C GLY A 28 6.80 -9.46 -19.67
N ALA A 29 7.76 -9.78 -18.78
CA ALA A 29 9.02 -10.44 -19.15
C ALA A 29 8.82 -11.81 -19.81
N LEU A 30 7.72 -12.50 -19.48
CA LEU A 30 7.33 -13.77 -20.09
C LEU A 30 6.52 -13.61 -21.38
N GLY A 31 6.30 -12.36 -21.85
CA GLY A 31 5.63 -12.08 -23.12
C GLY A 31 4.11 -11.94 -23.02
N TYR A 32 3.51 -11.88 -21.83
CA TYR A 32 2.09 -11.55 -21.69
C TYR A 32 1.86 -10.07 -22.03
N ARG A 33 0.71 -9.78 -22.65
CA ARG A 33 0.27 -8.41 -22.93
C ARG A 33 -0.81 -8.00 -21.93
N PHE A 34 -0.87 -6.71 -21.59
CA PHE A 34 -1.90 -6.22 -20.69
C PHE A 34 -2.93 -5.37 -21.44
N THR A 35 -4.19 -5.49 -21.00
CA THR A 35 -5.30 -4.67 -21.51
C THR A 35 -5.99 -3.94 -20.35
N ARG A 36 -6.65 -2.83 -20.67
CA ARG A 36 -7.53 -2.09 -19.75
C ARG A 36 -8.98 -2.56 -19.81
N ASP A 37 -9.32 -3.37 -20.79
CA ASP A 37 -10.68 -3.91 -20.96
C ASP A 37 -10.71 -5.40 -20.61
N ALA A 38 -11.46 -5.74 -19.55
CA ALA A 38 -11.64 -7.11 -19.11
C ALA A 38 -12.31 -8.00 -20.17
N SER A 39 -13.09 -7.42 -21.10
CA SER A 39 -13.77 -8.18 -22.16
C SER A 39 -12.79 -8.70 -23.23
N GLU A 40 -11.67 -8.00 -23.44
CA GLU A 40 -10.62 -8.39 -24.40
C GLU A 40 -9.63 -9.39 -23.80
N ALA A 41 -9.64 -9.57 -22.48
CA ALA A 41 -8.64 -10.37 -21.79
C ALA A 41 -8.84 -11.88 -21.98
N ASP A 42 -7.74 -12.62 -22.08
CA ASP A 42 -7.70 -14.08 -21.96
C ASP A 42 -7.59 -14.51 -20.49
N ILE A 43 -7.04 -13.63 -19.68
CA ILE A 43 -6.78 -13.85 -18.27
C ILE A 43 -7.23 -12.60 -17.49
N VAL A 44 -8.07 -12.79 -16.48
CA VAL A 44 -8.53 -11.71 -15.58
C VAL A 44 -8.02 -12.00 -14.18
N LEU A 45 -7.24 -11.08 -13.63
CA LEU A 45 -6.65 -11.17 -12.30
C LEU A 45 -7.17 -10.05 -11.39
N TYR A 46 -7.66 -10.41 -10.21
CA TYR A 46 -8.08 -9.46 -9.17
C TYR A 46 -7.15 -9.57 -7.97
N ASN A 47 -6.31 -8.55 -7.75
CA ASN A 47 -5.49 -8.45 -6.54
C ASN A 47 -6.23 -7.67 -5.45
N THR A 48 -6.41 -8.27 -4.27
CA THR A 48 -7.31 -7.70 -3.27
C THR A 48 -6.81 -7.80 -1.84
N CYS A 49 -7.16 -6.76 -1.07
CA CYS A 49 -6.89 -6.62 0.36
C CYS A 49 -7.98 -7.30 1.20
N SER A 50 -7.64 -7.79 2.39
CA SER A 50 -8.58 -8.30 3.39
C SER A 50 -8.81 -7.34 4.56
N VAL A 51 -8.19 -6.16 4.54
CA VAL A 51 -8.35 -5.16 5.61
C VAL A 51 -9.57 -4.28 5.36
N ARG A 52 -9.83 -3.94 4.09
CA ARG A 52 -10.92 -3.02 3.70
C ARG A 52 -12.11 -3.79 3.14
N GLU A 53 -13.22 -3.79 3.84
CA GLU A 53 -14.46 -4.47 3.44
C GLU A 53 -14.95 -4.04 2.04
N ARG A 54 -14.88 -2.73 1.74
CA ARG A 54 -15.29 -2.22 0.41
C ARG A 54 -14.44 -2.80 -0.72
N ALA A 55 -13.18 -3.16 -0.48
CA ALA A 55 -12.33 -3.81 -1.49
C ALA A 55 -12.84 -5.24 -1.77
N GLU A 56 -13.19 -5.98 -0.72
CA GLU A 56 -13.75 -7.32 -0.84
C GLU A 56 -15.10 -7.32 -1.57
N GLN A 57 -16.01 -6.40 -1.20
CA GLN A 57 -17.31 -6.29 -1.85
C GLN A 57 -17.19 -6.03 -3.36
N LYS A 58 -16.23 -5.21 -3.77
CA LYS A 58 -15.94 -4.97 -5.20
C LYS A 58 -15.51 -6.25 -5.91
N VAL A 59 -14.60 -7.03 -5.29
CA VAL A 59 -14.15 -8.29 -5.89
C VAL A 59 -15.30 -9.29 -6.00
N TRP A 60 -16.15 -9.42 -4.97
CA TRP A 60 -17.34 -10.27 -5.06
C TRP A 60 -18.25 -9.88 -6.22
N SER A 61 -18.47 -8.57 -6.44
CA SER A 61 -19.25 -8.08 -7.59
C SER A 61 -18.59 -8.44 -8.92
N ARG A 62 -17.28 -8.16 -9.07
CA ARG A 62 -16.51 -8.51 -10.28
C ARG A 62 -16.51 -10.00 -10.61
N LEU A 63 -16.37 -10.84 -9.59
CA LEU A 63 -16.46 -12.29 -9.78
C LEU A 63 -17.86 -12.76 -10.20
N GLY A 64 -18.90 -12.02 -9.78
CA GLY A 64 -20.26 -12.23 -10.29
C GLY A 64 -20.35 -12.00 -11.81
N ASP A 65 -19.79 -10.88 -12.29
CA ASP A 65 -19.76 -10.52 -13.72
C ASP A 65 -18.98 -11.56 -14.56
N MET A 66 -17.91 -12.12 -13.99
CA MET A 66 -17.10 -13.16 -14.66
C MET A 66 -17.84 -14.47 -14.93
N ARG A 67 -18.95 -14.75 -14.25
CA ARG A 67 -19.77 -15.93 -14.57
C ARG A 67 -20.35 -15.84 -15.97
N THR A 68 -20.87 -14.67 -16.33
CA THR A 68 -21.41 -14.41 -17.68
C THR A 68 -20.28 -14.39 -18.71
N ALA A 69 -19.20 -13.66 -18.45
CA ALA A 69 -18.04 -13.60 -19.36
C ALA A 69 -17.46 -14.99 -19.66
N LYS A 70 -17.40 -15.88 -18.67
CA LYS A 70 -16.90 -17.25 -18.83
C LYS A 70 -17.86 -18.16 -19.58
N HIS A 71 -19.15 -17.85 -19.60
CA HIS A 71 -20.12 -18.54 -20.43
C HIS A 71 -19.86 -18.28 -21.91
N ASP A 72 -19.53 -17.02 -22.24
CA ASP A 72 -19.29 -16.59 -23.62
C ASP A 72 -17.86 -16.95 -24.09
N LYS A 73 -16.88 -16.94 -23.17
CA LYS A 73 -15.47 -17.28 -23.44
C LYS A 73 -15.02 -18.41 -22.47
N PRO A 74 -15.26 -19.69 -22.80
CA PRO A 74 -14.99 -20.84 -21.90
C PRO A 74 -13.54 -21.00 -21.49
N GLU A 75 -12.60 -20.59 -22.35
CA GLU A 75 -11.16 -20.61 -22.08
C GLU A 75 -10.67 -19.47 -21.18
N LEU A 76 -11.51 -18.50 -20.83
CA LEU A 76 -11.16 -17.39 -19.94
C LEU A 76 -10.64 -17.92 -18.60
N VAL A 77 -9.46 -17.48 -18.20
CA VAL A 77 -8.86 -17.81 -16.90
C VAL A 77 -9.15 -16.65 -15.94
N VAL A 78 -9.70 -16.96 -14.77
CA VAL A 78 -10.01 -15.97 -13.72
C VAL A 78 -9.20 -16.27 -12.47
N GLY A 79 -8.42 -15.30 -11.99
CA GLY A 79 -7.58 -15.43 -10.80
C GLY A 79 -7.90 -14.40 -9.72
N VAL A 80 -7.75 -14.82 -8.46
CA VAL A 80 -7.79 -13.95 -7.28
C VAL A 80 -6.45 -14.02 -6.58
N LEU A 81 -5.84 -12.84 -6.38
CA LEU A 81 -4.52 -12.69 -5.78
C LEU A 81 -4.62 -11.93 -4.45
N GLY A 82 -3.57 -12.02 -3.64
CA GLY A 82 -3.39 -11.19 -2.46
C GLY A 82 -4.08 -11.72 -1.19
N CYS A 83 -4.32 -10.83 -0.24
CA CYS A 83 -4.73 -11.21 1.12
C CYS A 83 -6.08 -11.92 1.19
N MET A 84 -7.03 -11.63 0.29
CA MET A 84 -8.33 -12.30 0.26
C MET A 84 -8.18 -13.76 -0.21
N ALA A 85 -7.34 -14.02 -1.21
CA ALA A 85 -7.05 -15.38 -1.65
C ALA A 85 -6.47 -16.21 -0.51
N GLU A 86 -5.51 -15.66 0.23
CA GLU A 86 -4.87 -16.34 1.37
C GLU A 86 -5.85 -16.60 2.52
N ARG A 87 -6.69 -15.60 2.88
CA ARG A 87 -7.64 -15.71 4.00
C ARG A 87 -8.75 -16.71 3.72
N ASP A 88 -9.40 -16.56 2.56
CA ASP A 88 -10.62 -17.30 2.26
C ASP A 88 -10.34 -18.70 1.68
N GLY A 89 -9.20 -18.86 1.06
CA GLY A 89 -8.71 -20.16 0.62
C GLY A 89 -9.75 -20.95 -0.18
N LYS A 90 -9.91 -22.23 0.16
CA LYS A 90 -10.86 -23.14 -0.52
C LYS A 90 -12.31 -22.67 -0.44
N ALA A 91 -12.70 -21.91 0.60
CA ALA A 91 -14.07 -21.40 0.75
C ALA A 91 -14.42 -20.38 -0.35
N LEU A 92 -13.45 -19.57 -0.81
CA LEU A 92 -13.64 -18.67 -1.94
C LEU A 92 -13.98 -19.43 -3.22
N ILE A 93 -13.24 -20.49 -3.54
CA ILE A 93 -13.51 -21.32 -4.72
C ILE A 93 -14.87 -22.01 -4.62
N ALA A 94 -15.23 -22.50 -3.44
CA ALA A 94 -16.54 -23.15 -3.24
C ALA A 94 -17.69 -22.16 -3.48
N ARG A 95 -17.55 -20.90 -3.00
CA ARG A 95 -18.54 -19.84 -3.19
C ARG A 95 -18.55 -19.29 -4.63
N MET A 96 -17.38 -19.19 -5.26
CA MET A 96 -17.18 -18.65 -6.62
C MET A 96 -16.44 -19.66 -7.51
N PRO A 97 -17.14 -20.68 -8.04
CA PRO A 97 -16.53 -21.69 -8.90
C PRO A 97 -15.90 -21.13 -10.19
N VAL A 98 -16.21 -19.89 -10.54
CA VAL A 98 -15.64 -19.17 -11.69
C VAL A 98 -14.12 -18.94 -11.54
N VAL A 99 -13.61 -18.92 -10.31
CA VAL A 99 -12.19 -18.71 -10.03
C VAL A 99 -11.38 -19.95 -10.38
N ASP A 100 -10.38 -19.79 -11.25
CA ASP A 100 -9.43 -20.85 -11.64
C ASP A 100 -8.15 -20.80 -10.81
N ILE A 101 -7.66 -19.59 -10.47
CA ILE A 101 -6.39 -19.38 -9.81
C ILE A 101 -6.59 -18.66 -8.48
N MET A 102 -5.92 -19.13 -7.45
CA MET A 102 -5.73 -18.40 -6.20
C MET A 102 -4.26 -18.36 -5.83
N CYS A 103 -3.75 -17.13 -5.57
CA CYS A 103 -2.37 -16.92 -5.20
C CYS A 103 -2.29 -15.96 -4.02
N GLY A 104 -1.73 -16.44 -2.90
CA GLY A 104 -1.47 -15.63 -1.71
C GLY A 104 -0.35 -14.61 -1.96
N PRO A 105 -0.28 -13.55 -1.13
CA PRO A 105 0.72 -12.50 -1.33
C PRO A 105 2.17 -12.96 -1.08
N ALA A 106 2.35 -14.10 -0.42
CA ALA A 106 3.66 -14.71 -0.19
C ALA A 106 4.08 -15.72 -1.28
N GLU A 107 3.22 -15.96 -2.28
CA GLU A 107 3.41 -16.98 -3.30
C GLU A 107 3.34 -16.40 -4.73
N LEU A 108 3.49 -15.08 -4.87
CA LEU A 108 3.34 -14.38 -6.16
C LEU A 108 4.39 -14.79 -7.20
N ASP A 109 5.54 -15.28 -6.77
CA ASP A 109 6.58 -15.87 -7.63
C ASP A 109 6.10 -17.10 -8.38
N LYS A 110 5.13 -17.85 -7.83
CA LYS A 110 4.53 -19.04 -8.44
C LYS A 110 3.43 -18.72 -9.46
N LEU A 111 2.98 -17.47 -9.51
CA LEU A 111 1.88 -17.07 -10.37
C LEU A 111 2.09 -17.40 -11.86
N PRO A 112 3.28 -17.20 -12.45
CA PRO A 112 3.53 -17.59 -13.84
C PRO A 112 3.27 -19.07 -14.12
N GLU A 113 3.72 -19.97 -13.23
CA GLU A 113 3.49 -21.41 -13.35
C GLU A 113 2.01 -21.76 -13.22
N LEU A 114 1.31 -21.17 -12.24
CA LEU A 114 -0.13 -21.36 -12.05
C LEU A 114 -0.92 -20.93 -13.29
N LEU A 115 -0.52 -19.82 -13.92
CA LEU A 115 -1.15 -19.32 -15.14
C LEU A 115 -0.90 -20.25 -16.32
N ASP A 116 0.33 -20.69 -16.55
CA ASP A 116 0.66 -21.61 -17.64
C ASP A 116 -0.15 -22.92 -17.52
N ASN A 117 -0.19 -23.50 -16.32
CA ASN A 117 -0.97 -24.70 -16.04
C ASN A 117 -2.48 -24.49 -16.27
N ALA A 118 -3.04 -23.35 -15.82
CA ALA A 118 -4.45 -23.04 -16.00
C ALA A 118 -4.81 -22.84 -17.47
N VAL A 119 -3.98 -22.08 -18.21
CA VAL A 119 -4.19 -21.81 -19.64
C VAL A 119 -4.12 -23.09 -20.46
N ARG A 120 -3.09 -23.94 -20.23
CA ARG A 120 -2.96 -25.24 -20.94
C ARG A 120 -4.13 -26.16 -20.67
N THR A 121 -4.56 -26.26 -19.40
CA THR A 121 -5.70 -27.09 -19.00
C THR A 121 -6.98 -26.62 -19.68
N LYS A 122 -7.23 -25.30 -19.73
CA LYS A 122 -8.43 -24.73 -20.38
C LYS A 122 -8.40 -24.94 -21.89
N SER A 123 -7.27 -24.71 -22.53
CA SER A 123 -7.12 -24.91 -23.97
C SER A 123 -7.34 -26.38 -24.36
N SER A 124 -6.81 -27.32 -23.60
CA SER A 124 -7.02 -28.74 -23.84
C SER A 124 -8.51 -29.15 -23.67
N LEU A 125 -9.15 -28.65 -22.59
CA LEU A 125 -10.57 -28.95 -22.36
C LEU A 125 -11.48 -28.32 -23.46
N ALA A 126 -11.13 -27.16 -23.98
CA ALA A 126 -11.89 -26.49 -25.03
C ALA A 126 -11.75 -27.20 -26.39
N SER A 127 -10.58 -27.78 -26.68
CA SER A 127 -10.34 -28.54 -27.90
C SER A 127 -11.10 -29.87 -27.93
N ASP A 128 -11.27 -30.52 -26.77
CA ASP A 128 -11.95 -31.81 -26.66
C ASP A 128 -13.48 -31.69 -26.63
N ASP A 129 -14.00 -30.75 -25.85
CA ASP A 129 -15.42 -30.50 -25.65
C ASP A 129 -15.64 -29.14 -24.97
N PRO A 130 -16.22 -28.14 -25.68
CA PRO A 130 -16.48 -26.85 -25.11
C PRO A 130 -17.36 -26.87 -23.84
N ASP A 131 -18.29 -27.79 -23.74
CA ASP A 131 -19.14 -27.94 -22.55
C ASP A 131 -18.37 -28.49 -21.35
N LYS A 132 -17.36 -29.32 -21.57
CA LYS A 132 -16.44 -29.76 -20.51
C LYS A 132 -15.57 -28.57 -20.01
N ALA A 133 -15.10 -27.72 -20.92
CA ALA A 133 -14.33 -26.54 -20.54
C ALA A 133 -15.14 -25.58 -19.68
N ARG A 134 -16.44 -25.42 -19.96
CA ARG A 134 -17.37 -24.62 -19.14
C ARG A 134 -17.58 -25.22 -17.73
N ARG A 135 -17.67 -26.53 -17.61
CA ARG A 135 -18.00 -27.23 -16.37
C ARG A 135 -16.78 -27.52 -15.49
N ARG A 136 -15.59 -27.69 -16.09
CA ARG A 136 -14.35 -27.98 -15.37
C ARG A 136 -13.51 -26.74 -15.20
N SER A 137 -13.17 -26.43 -13.97
CA SER A 137 -12.28 -25.34 -13.61
C SER A 137 -10.84 -25.85 -13.51
N ALA A 138 -9.91 -25.13 -14.13
CA ALA A 138 -8.47 -25.42 -14.06
C ALA A 138 -7.88 -24.92 -12.73
N LYS A 139 -8.38 -25.44 -11.61
CA LYS A 139 -8.06 -24.89 -10.27
C LYS A 139 -6.58 -25.05 -9.92
N GLN A 140 -5.91 -23.94 -9.83
CA GLN A 140 -4.51 -23.81 -9.40
C GLN A 140 -4.45 -22.95 -8.13
N VAL A 141 -3.78 -23.43 -7.10
CA VAL A 141 -3.78 -22.78 -5.78
C VAL A 141 -2.36 -22.75 -5.21
N ALA A 142 -1.86 -21.57 -4.92
CA ALA A 142 -0.65 -21.35 -4.13
C ALA A 142 -0.98 -20.42 -2.95
N LEU A 143 -1.01 -20.99 -1.75
CA LEU A 143 -1.31 -20.29 -0.49
C LEU A 143 -0.31 -20.74 0.56
N GLN A 144 0.16 -19.80 1.36
CA GLN A 144 1.14 -20.04 2.42
C GLN A 144 0.55 -20.89 3.56
N GLY A 145 -0.73 -20.70 3.86
CA GLY A 145 -1.43 -21.40 4.93
C GLY A 145 -0.88 -21.10 6.34
N SER A 146 -1.32 -21.89 7.32
CA SER A 146 -0.94 -21.70 8.74
C SER A 146 0.45 -22.26 9.10
N SER A 147 1.11 -22.97 8.22
CA SER A 147 2.37 -23.69 8.49
C SER A 147 3.61 -22.78 8.61
N SER A 148 3.60 -21.61 7.98
CA SER A 148 4.73 -20.69 7.95
C SER A 148 5.01 -19.94 9.27
N ARG A 149 4.08 -19.98 10.22
CA ARG A 149 4.11 -19.15 11.45
C ARG A 149 5.04 -19.66 12.54
N ARG A 150 5.49 -20.93 12.48
CA ARG A 150 6.15 -21.60 13.61
C ARG A 150 7.60 -21.99 13.39
N SER A 151 8.22 -21.62 12.27
CA SER A 151 9.63 -21.93 12.04
C SER A 151 10.52 -21.06 12.93
N SER A 152 11.33 -21.69 13.76
CA SER A 152 12.29 -21.05 14.68
C SER A 152 13.60 -20.62 13.99
N THR A 153 13.78 -20.88 12.70
CA THR A 153 14.98 -20.49 11.96
C THR A 153 14.89 -19.02 11.54
N LEU A 154 15.91 -18.22 11.86
CA LEU A 154 16.02 -16.80 11.51
C LEU A 154 16.10 -16.57 10.00
N ALA A 155 16.72 -17.48 9.27
CA ALA A 155 16.80 -17.38 7.81
C ALA A 155 15.48 -17.78 7.16
N ALA A 156 14.92 -16.89 6.36
CA ALA A 156 13.91 -17.26 5.37
C ALA A 156 14.62 -17.95 4.19
N ALA A 157 15.18 -19.14 4.44
CA ALA A 157 15.92 -19.86 3.42
C ALA A 157 15.03 -20.12 2.21
N GLY A 158 15.47 -19.66 1.03
CA GLY A 158 14.75 -19.83 -0.22
C GLY A 158 13.53 -18.90 -0.38
N ASP A 159 13.63 -17.64 0.06
CA ASP A 159 12.58 -16.65 -0.16
C ASP A 159 12.55 -16.16 -1.62
N SER A 160 11.74 -16.84 -2.42
CA SER A 160 11.59 -16.56 -3.86
C SER A 160 10.94 -15.20 -4.17
N LEU A 161 10.23 -14.59 -3.20
CA LEU A 161 9.71 -13.23 -3.38
C LEU A 161 10.82 -12.17 -3.41
N GLU A 162 11.98 -12.40 -2.78
CA GLU A 162 13.12 -11.51 -2.93
C GLU A 162 13.63 -11.48 -4.38
N SER A 163 13.61 -12.63 -5.06
CA SER A 163 13.94 -12.68 -6.49
C SER A 163 12.94 -11.89 -7.34
N LEU A 164 11.68 -11.83 -6.95
CA LEU A 164 10.67 -11.03 -7.63
C LEU A 164 10.92 -9.52 -7.44
N ASP A 165 11.31 -9.08 -6.23
CA ASP A 165 11.70 -7.69 -5.97
C ASP A 165 12.99 -7.31 -6.72
N LEU A 166 14.01 -8.18 -6.70
CA LEU A 166 15.28 -7.97 -7.43
C LEU A 166 15.10 -8.01 -8.95
N GLY A 167 14.22 -8.88 -9.43
CA GLY A 167 13.87 -8.98 -10.85
C GLY A 167 12.88 -7.94 -11.32
N ARG A 168 12.56 -6.91 -10.51
CA ARG A 168 11.63 -5.85 -10.87
C ARG A 168 12.08 -5.19 -12.17
N MET A 169 11.32 -5.47 -13.24
CA MET A 169 11.52 -4.80 -14.52
C MET A 169 11.03 -3.37 -14.37
N VAL A 170 11.96 -2.47 -14.13
CA VAL A 170 11.67 -1.04 -14.12
C VAL A 170 11.55 -0.59 -15.57
N SER A 171 10.34 -0.38 -16.04
CA SER A 171 10.16 0.29 -17.33
C SER A 171 10.71 1.71 -17.21
N PRO A 172 11.45 2.20 -18.22
CA PRO A 172 11.76 3.62 -18.31
C PRO A 172 10.47 4.42 -18.12
N ILE A 173 10.57 5.60 -17.51
CA ILE A 173 9.41 6.45 -17.18
C ILE A 173 8.37 6.33 -18.26
N ASP A 174 7.22 5.82 -17.88
CA ASP A 174 6.09 5.70 -18.76
C ASP A 174 5.71 7.07 -19.30
N SER A 175 5.10 7.07 -20.46
CA SER A 175 4.42 8.23 -21.03
C SER A 175 3.46 8.96 -20.07
N ASP A 176 3.12 8.34 -18.94
CA ASP A 176 2.31 8.90 -17.86
C ASP A 176 3.12 9.81 -16.90
N GLY A 177 4.43 9.93 -17.06
CA GLY A 177 5.29 10.84 -16.29
C GLY A 177 5.43 10.48 -14.81
N ARG A 178 5.08 9.25 -14.39
CA ARG A 178 5.22 8.83 -12.99
C ARG A 178 6.69 8.80 -12.58
N ARG A 179 7.03 9.60 -11.59
CA ARG A 179 8.36 9.65 -10.99
C ARG A 179 8.34 9.27 -9.50
N SER A 180 7.31 8.55 -9.08
CA SER A 180 7.14 8.01 -7.73
C SER A 180 7.00 6.49 -7.77
N ALA A 181 7.68 5.79 -6.85
CA ALA A 181 7.63 4.35 -6.77
C ALA A 181 7.52 3.85 -5.31
N TYR A 182 6.96 2.66 -5.14
CA TYR A 182 6.94 1.94 -3.88
C TYR A 182 8.12 0.98 -3.80
N VAL A 183 8.75 0.88 -2.64
CA VAL A 183 9.79 -0.10 -2.34
C VAL A 183 9.46 -0.81 -1.03
N ARG A 184 9.30 -2.09 -1.09
CA ARG A 184 9.04 -2.94 0.08
C ARG A 184 10.34 -3.15 0.86
N ILE A 185 10.34 -2.82 2.17
CA ILE A 185 11.48 -3.08 3.05
C ILE A 185 11.21 -4.21 4.03
N THR A 186 9.92 -4.35 4.42
CA THR A 186 9.45 -5.47 5.25
C THR A 186 8.14 -6.04 4.69
N ARG A 187 7.83 -7.28 5.02
CA ARG A 187 6.55 -7.94 4.74
C ARG A 187 6.13 -8.81 5.91
N GLY A 188 4.83 -9.06 6.04
CA GLY A 188 4.27 -9.72 7.21
C GLY A 188 4.30 -8.86 8.48
N CYS A 189 3.82 -9.38 9.60
CA CYS A 189 3.75 -8.62 10.85
C CYS A 189 3.71 -9.56 12.05
N ASN A 190 4.51 -9.26 13.09
CA ASN A 190 4.60 -10.00 14.34
C ASN A 190 3.88 -9.31 15.52
N LYS A 191 3.04 -8.28 15.27
CA LYS A 191 2.37 -7.52 16.37
C LYS A 191 1.12 -8.21 16.92
N PHE A 192 0.46 -9.08 16.14
CA PHE A 192 -0.70 -9.89 16.55
C PHE A 192 -1.83 -9.09 17.21
N CYS A 193 -2.14 -7.89 16.71
CA CYS A 193 -3.33 -7.15 17.14
C CYS A 193 -4.58 -8.02 16.97
N THR A 194 -5.49 -8.03 17.94
CA THR A 194 -6.58 -9.00 18.03
C THR A 194 -7.57 -8.91 16.85
N TYR A 195 -7.70 -7.75 16.24
CA TYR A 195 -8.58 -7.50 15.07
C TYR A 195 -7.91 -7.72 13.73
N CYS A 196 -6.58 -7.93 13.71
CA CYS A 196 -5.80 -7.82 12.48
C CYS A 196 -5.59 -9.17 11.81
N VAL A 197 -5.94 -9.24 10.53
CA VAL A 197 -5.79 -10.43 9.70
C VAL A 197 -4.39 -10.55 9.07
N VAL A 198 -3.57 -9.50 9.11
CA VAL A 198 -2.26 -9.44 8.43
C VAL A 198 -1.31 -10.58 8.78
N PRO A 199 -1.11 -10.95 10.08
CA PRO A 199 -0.26 -12.10 10.39
C PRO A 199 -0.75 -13.42 9.78
N HIS A 200 -2.04 -13.48 9.42
CA HIS A 200 -2.68 -14.65 8.82
C HIS A 200 -2.61 -14.67 7.29
N THR A 201 -2.49 -13.50 6.67
CA THR A 201 -2.53 -13.38 5.21
C THR A 201 -1.18 -13.05 4.59
N ARG A 202 -0.29 -12.35 5.33
CA ARG A 202 1.06 -11.99 4.86
C ARG A 202 2.18 -12.68 5.65
N GLY A 203 1.81 -13.51 6.63
CA GLY A 203 2.74 -14.32 7.39
C GLY A 203 3.55 -13.57 8.44
N ALA A 204 4.64 -14.20 8.87
CA ALA A 204 5.60 -13.62 9.80
C ALA A 204 6.32 -12.43 9.18
N GLU A 205 6.78 -11.52 10.03
CA GLU A 205 7.58 -10.38 9.60
C GLU A 205 8.91 -10.84 9.00
N ILE A 206 9.25 -10.29 7.85
CA ILE A 206 10.47 -10.56 7.10
C ILE A 206 11.09 -9.23 6.68
N HIS A 207 12.39 -9.07 6.91
CA HIS A 207 13.18 -7.89 6.59
C HIS A 207 14.08 -8.18 5.40
N ARG A 208 14.04 -7.33 4.39
CA ARG A 208 14.88 -7.45 3.20
C ARG A 208 16.33 -7.00 3.51
N PRO A 209 17.33 -7.55 2.82
CA PRO A 209 18.71 -7.08 2.93
C PRO A 209 18.81 -5.58 2.57
N PRO A 210 19.49 -4.76 3.37
CA PRO A 210 19.55 -3.31 3.13
C PRO A 210 20.21 -2.96 1.79
N GLN A 211 21.21 -3.74 1.35
CA GLN A 211 21.86 -3.50 0.07
C GLN A 211 20.90 -3.73 -1.10
N HIS A 212 20.07 -4.77 -1.07
CA HIS A 212 19.08 -5.04 -2.10
C HIS A 212 18.05 -3.91 -2.22
N ILE A 213 17.61 -3.34 -1.07
CA ILE A 213 16.70 -2.20 -1.05
C ILE A 213 17.36 -0.98 -1.71
N ILE A 214 18.61 -0.69 -1.38
CA ILE A 214 19.34 0.44 -1.92
C ILE A 214 19.59 0.27 -3.42
N ASP A 215 19.96 -0.92 -3.86
CA ASP A 215 20.20 -1.22 -5.28
C ASP A 215 18.93 -1.13 -6.11
N GLU A 216 17.78 -1.59 -5.58
CA GLU A 216 16.46 -1.38 -6.19
C GLU A 216 16.14 0.12 -6.32
N ILE A 217 16.38 0.91 -5.27
CA ILE A 217 16.13 2.36 -5.30
C ILE A 217 17.05 3.06 -6.30
N LYS A 218 18.33 2.66 -6.41
CA LYS A 218 19.26 3.18 -7.43
C LYS A 218 18.76 2.88 -8.84
N SER A 219 18.34 1.65 -9.09
CA SER A 219 17.78 1.25 -10.39
C SER A 219 16.53 2.05 -10.74
N LEU A 220 15.63 2.29 -9.78
CA LEU A 220 14.47 3.15 -9.95
C LEU A 220 14.86 4.60 -10.25
N ALA A 221 15.85 5.14 -9.53
CA ALA A 221 16.35 6.50 -9.76
C ALA A 221 16.97 6.66 -11.16
N ASP A 222 17.67 5.66 -11.66
CA ASP A 222 18.26 5.64 -13.01
C ASP A 222 17.18 5.69 -14.10
N THR A 223 15.95 5.24 -13.81
CA THR A 223 14.80 5.40 -14.72
C THR A 223 14.10 6.75 -14.58
N GLY A 224 14.57 7.62 -13.66
CA GLY A 224 14.04 8.97 -13.44
C GLY A 224 13.01 9.08 -12.31
N VAL A 225 12.85 8.05 -11.48
CA VAL A 225 12.06 8.14 -10.24
C VAL A 225 12.76 9.10 -9.26
N ILE A 226 12.02 10.05 -8.70
CA ILE A 226 12.52 11.05 -7.74
C ILE A 226 11.85 10.96 -6.37
N GLU A 227 10.73 10.24 -6.25
CA GLU A 227 10.06 9.99 -4.98
C GLU A 227 9.97 8.49 -4.72
N ILE A 228 10.41 8.05 -3.53
CA ILE A 228 10.27 6.68 -3.05
C ILE A 228 9.39 6.66 -1.80
N THR A 229 8.46 5.72 -1.75
CA THR A 229 7.72 5.39 -0.53
C THR A 229 8.09 3.99 -0.05
N LEU A 230 8.73 3.92 1.12
CA LEU A 230 9.06 2.65 1.76
C LEU A 230 7.80 2.00 2.33
N LEU A 231 7.58 0.74 1.98
CA LEU A 231 6.42 -0.03 2.40
C LEU A 231 6.78 -1.19 3.32
N GLY A 232 5.89 -1.45 4.25
CA GLY A 232 5.89 -2.57 5.18
C GLY A 232 4.61 -2.60 5.99
N GLN A 233 4.44 -3.61 6.83
CA GLN A 233 3.32 -3.64 7.79
C GLN A 233 3.64 -2.87 9.08
N THR A 234 4.94 -2.73 9.37
CA THR A 234 5.53 -1.94 10.46
C THR A 234 6.95 -1.54 10.02
N VAL A 235 7.06 -0.50 9.19
CA VAL A 235 8.35 -0.12 8.59
C VAL A 235 9.43 0.24 9.61
N ASN A 236 9.04 0.91 10.70
CA ASN A 236 9.97 1.33 11.74
C ASN A 236 10.45 0.20 12.68
N HIS A 237 9.96 -1.01 12.46
CA HIS A 237 10.50 -2.22 13.10
C HIS A 237 11.61 -2.88 12.27
N TYR A 238 11.94 -2.33 11.09
CA TYR A 238 12.98 -2.85 10.22
C TYR A 238 14.31 -3.00 10.95
N ARG A 239 14.90 -4.19 10.80
CA ARG A 239 16.21 -4.54 11.37
C ARG A 239 16.83 -5.68 10.58
N PHE A 240 18.08 -5.53 10.18
CA PHE A 240 18.84 -6.56 9.48
C PHE A 240 20.16 -6.83 10.23
N GLU A 241 20.36 -8.07 10.68
CA GLU A 241 21.54 -8.51 11.43
C GLU A 241 22.57 -9.11 10.47
N HIS A 242 23.68 -8.41 10.21
CA HIS A 242 24.68 -8.85 9.23
C HIS A 242 25.40 -10.13 9.66
N ASP A 243 25.64 -10.35 10.96
CA ASP A 243 26.28 -11.55 11.48
C ASP A 243 25.41 -12.81 11.33
N ALA A 244 24.11 -12.63 11.18
CA ALA A 244 23.13 -13.70 10.96
C ALA A 244 22.71 -13.83 9.47
N ALA A 245 23.37 -13.10 8.58
CA ALA A 245 23.04 -13.13 7.16
C ALA A 245 23.37 -14.49 6.53
N VAL A 246 22.42 -15.02 5.76
CA VAL A 246 22.57 -16.26 5.00
C VAL A 246 22.62 -15.90 3.53
N THR A 247 23.56 -16.48 2.80
CA THR A 247 23.69 -16.31 1.34
C THR A 247 23.39 -17.65 0.66
N LEU A 248 22.47 -17.65 -0.30
CA LEU A 248 22.15 -18.79 -1.15
C LEU A 248 22.42 -18.38 -2.60
N ASP A 249 23.20 -19.18 -3.32
CA ASP A 249 23.55 -18.94 -4.73
C ASP A 249 24.08 -17.51 -5.00
N GLY A 250 24.84 -16.95 -4.05
CA GLY A 250 25.40 -15.61 -4.12
C GLY A 250 24.43 -14.49 -3.74
N ILE A 251 23.18 -14.79 -3.39
CA ILE A 251 22.15 -13.82 -3.01
C ILE A 251 21.94 -13.85 -1.50
N VAL A 252 22.10 -12.70 -0.84
CA VAL A 252 21.82 -12.55 0.59
C VAL A 252 20.32 -12.71 0.81
N GLN A 253 19.95 -13.58 1.75
CA GLN A 253 18.54 -13.89 2.00
C GLN A 253 17.89 -12.92 3.00
N PRO A 254 16.60 -12.61 2.84
CA PRO A 254 15.82 -11.89 3.83
C PRO A 254 15.81 -12.59 5.19
N GLN A 255 15.61 -11.82 6.25
CA GLN A 255 15.60 -12.31 7.63
C GLN A 255 14.21 -12.22 8.25
N LYS A 256 13.83 -13.22 9.05
CA LYS A 256 12.61 -13.17 9.85
C LYS A 256 12.80 -12.19 11.01
N GLY A 257 11.83 -11.28 11.18
CA GLY A 257 11.78 -10.41 12.34
C GLY A 257 11.60 -11.21 13.63
N ARG A 258 12.26 -10.78 14.70
CA ARG A 258 12.12 -11.40 16.00
C ARG A 258 10.72 -11.19 16.56
N THR A 259 10.13 -12.21 17.16
CA THR A 259 8.87 -12.10 17.89
C THR A 259 9.19 -11.85 19.36
N TYR A 260 8.85 -10.68 19.86
CA TYR A 260 9.02 -10.35 21.27
C TYR A 260 7.85 -10.89 22.08
N LYS A 261 8.14 -11.68 23.12
CA LYS A 261 7.17 -12.07 24.15
C LYS A 261 7.27 -11.04 25.29
N GLY A 262 6.19 -10.31 25.53
CA GLY A 262 6.12 -9.36 26.65
C GLY A 262 6.00 -7.90 26.21
N SER A 263 6.25 -6.97 27.14
CA SER A 263 6.24 -5.53 26.84
C SER A 263 7.24 -5.26 25.71
N HIS A 264 6.74 -4.65 24.64
CA HIS A 264 7.54 -4.31 23.47
C HIS A 264 8.52 -3.19 23.82
N HIS A 265 9.54 -3.47 24.61
CA HIS A 265 10.65 -2.56 24.75
C HIS A 265 11.47 -2.63 23.46
N ARG A 266 11.83 -1.46 22.94
CA ARG A 266 12.83 -1.33 21.91
C ARG A 266 14.06 -2.11 22.38
N ASP A 267 14.55 -3.02 21.54
CA ASP A 267 15.77 -3.74 21.86
C ASP A 267 16.93 -2.72 21.85
N ALA A 268 17.37 -2.33 23.04
CA ALA A 268 18.52 -1.43 23.21
C ALA A 268 19.83 -2.03 22.69
N PHE A 269 19.82 -3.31 22.34
CA PHE A 269 20.93 -4.07 21.79
C PHE A 269 20.76 -4.30 20.28
N ALA A 270 20.72 -3.21 19.49
CA ALA A 270 21.19 -3.31 18.13
C ALA A 270 22.70 -3.65 18.23
N GLY A 271 23.08 -4.89 17.92
CA GLY A 271 24.49 -5.26 17.88
C GLY A 271 25.25 -4.33 16.93
N ALA A 272 26.56 -4.15 17.14
CA ALA A 272 27.40 -3.27 16.33
C ALA A 272 27.36 -3.56 14.80
N ASN A 273 26.75 -4.68 14.40
CA ASN A 273 26.65 -5.15 13.01
C ASN A 273 25.18 -5.34 12.56
N THR A 274 24.34 -4.36 12.88
CA THR A 274 22.92 -4.36 12.55
C THR A 274 22.53 -3.07 11.83
N THR A 275 21.80 -3.18 10.71
CA THR A 275 21.16 -2.03 10.06
C THR A 275 19.75 -1.87 10.63
N THR A 276 19.48 -0.77 11.32
CA THR A 276 18.16 -0.38 11.83
C THR A 276 17.36 0.39 10.79
N PHE A 277 16.11 0.74 11.11
CA PHE A 277 15.31 1.61 10.24
C PHE A 277 15.92 3.00 10.10
N ALA A 278 16.48 3.57 11.17
CA ALA A 278 17.18 4.84 11.12
C ALA A 278 18.41 4.76 10.19
N ASP A 279 19.22 3.71 10.34
CA ASP A 279 20.40 3.50 9.48
C ASP A 279 19.99 3.34 8.01
N LEU A 280 18.91 2.60 7.73
CA LEU A 280 18.41 2.42 6.36
C LEU A 280 17.95 3.75 5.75
N LEU A 281 17.20 4.57 6.47
CA LEU A 281 16.77 5.89 6.02
C LEU A 281 17.97 6.79 5.71
N TYR A 282 18.95 6.82 6.61
CA TYR A 282 20.18 7.59 6.44
C TYR A 282 20.99 7.11 5.22
N ARG A 283 21.19 5.80 5.08
CA ARG A 283 21.89 5.21 3.94
C ARG A 283 21.22 5.53 2.61
N ILE A 284 19.88 5.41 2.51
CA ILE A 284 19.15 5.79 1.29
C ILE A 284 19.37 7.27 0.99
N HIS A 285 19.31 8.12 2.01
CA HIS A 285 19.55 9.56 1.85
C HIS A 285 20.95 9.83 1.31
N GLU A 286 22.01 9.21 1.85
CA GLU A 286 23.38 9.44 1.43
C GLU A 286 23.73 8.76 0.09
N GLU A 287 23.33 7.50 -0.07
CA GLU A 287 23.77 6.68 -1.20
C GLU A 287 22.98 6.90 -2.49
N VAL A 288 21.77 7.49 -2.41
CA VAL A 288 20.91 7.73 -3.59
C VAL A 288 20.44 9.19 -3.67
N PRO A 289 21.35 10.14 -3.96
CA PRO A 289 21.04 11.57 -3.98
C PRO A 289 20.04 11.99 -5.08
N ALA A 290 19.84 11.17 -6.10
CA ALA A 290 18.84 11.40 -7.14
C ALA A 290 17.39 11.35 -6.61
N ILE A 291 17.14 10.63 -5.52
CA ILE A 291 15.83 10.64 -4.85
C ILE A 291 15.67 11.95 -4.09
N GLN A 292 14.69 12.74 -4.50
CA GLN A 292 14.37 14.05 -3.91
C GLN A 292 13.40 13.95 -2.75
N ARG A 293 12.59 12.87 -2.68
CA ARG A 293 11.66 12.58 -1.60
C ARG A 293 11.69 11.13 -1.18
N LEU A 294 11.92 10.93 0.11
CA LEU A 294 11.82 9.63 0.76
C LEU A 294 10.66 9.63 1.74
N ARG A 295 9.67 8.79 1.50
CA ARG A 295 8.49 8.60 2.33
C ARG A 295 8.48 7.21 2.95
N PHE A 296 7.74 7.05 4.01
CA PHE A 296 7.38 5.75 4.57
C PHE A 296 5.98 5.79 5.17
N VAL A 297 5.33 4.63 5.24
CA VAL A 297 3.98 4.51 5.79
C VAL A 297 3.88 3.28 6.69
N THR A 298 2.86 3.26 7.56
CA THR A 298 2.56 2.14 8.45
C THR A 298 3.62 1.93 9.53
N SER A 299 3.65 2.85 10.48
CA SER A 299 4.54 2.80 11.63
C SER A 299 3.84 2.31 12.89
N TYR A 300 4.60 1.73 13.81
CA TYR A 300 4.10 1.34 15.11
C TYR A 300 4.66 2.30 16.17
N PRO A 301 3.81 2.99 16.96
CA PRO A 301 4.23 4.11 17.81
C PRO A 301 5.37 3.75 18.78
N LYS A 302 5.32 2.59 19.40
CA LYS A 302 6.29 2.15 20.39
C LYS A 302 7.69 1.86 19.83
N ASP A 303 7.78 1.55 18.53
CA ASP A 303 9.05 1.22 17.88
C ASP A 303 9.75 2.47 17.30
N PHE A 304 9.19 3.67 17.47
CA PHE A 304 9.82 4.93 17.09
C PHE A 304 10.79 5.41 18.17
N GLY A 305 12.06 5.34 17.89
CA GLY A 305 13.08 5.91 18.74
C GLY A 305 13.52 7.30 18.29
N ASN A 306 14.30 7.98 19.13
CA ASN A 306 14.84 9.29 18.83
C ASN A 306 15.79 9.25 17.63
N ASP A 307 16.54 8.16 17.42
CA ASP A 307 17.41 7.95 16.25
C ASP A 307 16.66 8.12 14.92
N VAL A 308 15.43 7.55 14.82
CA VAL A 308 14.60 7.73 13.62
C VAL A 308 14.17 9.19 13.47
N LEU A 309 13.77 9.84 14.57
CA LEU A 309 13.34 11.24 14.56
C LEU A 309 14.50 12.19 14.21
N GLU A 310 15.69 11.93 14.73
CA GLU A 310 16.91 12.66 14.42
C GLU A 310 17.28 12.55 12.94
N VAL A 311 17.24 11.35 12.37
CA VAL A 311 17.49 11.15 10.93
C VAL A 311 16.45 11.89 10.07
N ILE A 312 15.16 11.86 10.45
CA ILE A 312 14.12 12.62 9.71
C ILE A 312 14.36 14.13 9.82
N ARG A 313 14.82 14.62 10.97
CA ARG A 313 15.14 16.03 11.18
C ARG A 313 16.32 16.46 10.33
N ASP A 314 17.40 15.68 10.34
CA ASP A 314 18.71 16.06 9.80
C ASP A 314 18.84 15.75 8.30
N CYS A 315 18.02 14.86 7.75
CA CYS A 315 18.03 14.46 6.35
C CYS A 315 16.87 15.15 5.57
N PRO A 316 17.13 16.26 4.85
CA PRO A 316 16.08 17.13 4.28
C PRO A 316 15.23 16.46 3.19
N ARG A 317 15.66 15.35 2.58
CA ARG A 317 14.89 14.62 1.58
C ARG A 317 13.91 13.62 2.19
N ILE A 318 13.97 13.34 3.51
CA ILE A 318 13.00 12.51 4.20
C ILE A 318 11.77 13.35 4.55
N CYS A 319 10.60 12.91 4.12
CA CYS A 319 9.36 13.65 4.29
C CYS A 319 8.90 13.70 5.75
N ARG A 320 8.37 14.87 6.18
CA ARG A 320 7.85 15.09 7.53
C ARG A 320 6.37 14.72 7.65
N TYR A 321 6.01 13.60 7.07
CA TYR A 321 4.70 12.97 7.18
C TYR A 321 4.83 11.64 7.89
N ILE A 322 4.24 11.53 9.08
CA ILE A 322 4.36 10.34 9.91
C ILE A 322 2.98 9.72 10.13
N HIS A 323 2.80 8.51 9.60
CA HIS A 323 1.58 7.73 9.80
C HIS A 323 1.75 6.77 10.98
N VAL A 324 1.04 7.04 12.07
CA VAL A 324 1.12 6.32 13.36
C VAL A 324 -0.26 5.97 13.89
N PRO A 325 -0.80 4.80 13.52
CA PRO A 325 -2.13 4.36 13.93
C PRO A 325 -2.27 4.18 15.44
N ALA A 326 -3.08 5.04 16.11
CA ALA A 326 -3.42 4.87 17.52
C ALA A 326 -4.47 3.79 17.74
N GLN A 327 -5.43 3.69 16.87
CA GLN A 327 -6.63 2.82 16.86
C GLN A 327 -7.72 3.26 17.84
N THR A 328 -7.42 3.69 19.05
CA THR A 328 -8.35 4.17 20.07
C THR A 328 -7.61 5.01 21.11
N GLY A 329 -8.31 5.86 21.84
CA GLY A 329 -7.78 6.64 22.95
C GLY A 329 -7.94 5.97 24.32
N SER A 330 -8.57 4.79 24.38
CA SER A 330 -8.85 4.08 25.63
C SER A 330 -7.81 3.01 25.95
N ASN A 331 -7.18 3.05 27.11
CA ASN A 331 -6.26 2.02 27.59
C ASN A 331 -6.92 0.64 27.68
N ARG A 332 -8.20 0.59 28.05
CA ARG A 332 -8.98 -0.65 28.09
C ARG A 332 -9.09 -1.25 26.68
N MET A 333 -9.44 -0.45 25.69
CA MET A 333 -9.53 -0.88 24.31
C MET A 333 -8.16 -1.23 23.72
N LEU A 334 -7.11 -0.44 23.98
CA LEU A 334 -5.75 -0.75 23.54
C LEU A 334 -5.30 -2.13 24.04
N LYS A 335 -5.59 -2.45 25.31
CA LYS A 335 -5.29 -3.77 25.88
C LYS A 335 -6.09 -4.88 25.19
N MET A 336 -7.39 -4.68 24.96
CA MET A 336 -8.24 -5.66 24.26
C MET A 336 -7.81 -5.86 22.80
N MET A 337 -7.35 -4.80 22.14
CA MET A 337 -6.80 -4.82 20.78
C MET A 337 -5.37 -5.38 20.71
N ASN A 338 -4.74 -5.70 21.85
CA ASN A 338 -3.35 -6.16 21.97
C ASN A 338 -2.34 -5.18 21.35
N ARG A 339 -2.49 -3.88 21.68
CA ARG A 339 -1.61 -2.83 21.11
C ARG A 339 -0.27 -2.69 21.80
N GLY A 340 -0.08 -3.24 23.00
CA GLY A 340 1.21 -3.28 23.70
C GLY A 340 1.74 -1.92 24.16
N TYR A 341 0.92 -0.86 24.16
CA TYR A 341 1.21 0.48 24.69
C TYR A 341 -0.05 1.09 25.32
N THR A 342 0.14 2.10 26.15
CA THR A 342 -0.94 2.90 26.74
C THR A 342 -1.14 4.21 25.98
N ILE A 343 -2.24 4.91 26.24
CA ILE A 343 -2.49 6.23 25.62
C ILE A 343 -1.49 7.28 26.12
N GLU A 344 -0.98 7.14 27.34
CA GLU A 344 0.04 8.03 27.89
C GLU A 344 1.36 7.85 27.13
N GLU A 345 1.79 6.60 26.89
CA GLU A 345 2.96 6.29 26.05
C GLU A 345 2.79 6.78 24.60
N TYR A 346 1.56 6.69 24.06
CA TYR A 346 1.26 7.24 22.75
C TYR A 346 1.34 8.77 22.72
N ASN A 347 0.80 9.43 23.74
CA ASN A 347 0.85 10.89 23.84
C ASN A 347 2.29 11.41 24.03
N GLU A 348 3.10 10.72 24.85
CA GLU A 348 4.53 11.02 24.99
C GLU A 348 5.27 10.89 23.67
N PHE A 349 4.97 9.85 22.90
CA PHE A 349 5.52 9.69 21.56
C PHE A 349 5.14 10.86 20.63
N ILE A 350 3.88 11.30 20.61
CA ILE A 350 3.44 12.45 19.81
C ILE A 350 4.18 13.74 20.23
N ASP A 351 4.39 13.94 21.53
CA ASP A 351 5.11 15.10 22.06
C ASP A 351 6.59 15.06 21.61
N ARG A 352 7.26 13.92 21.68
CA ARG A 352 8.63 13.72 21.17
C ARG A 352 8.73 13.97 19.67
N VAL A 353 7.78 13.49 18.87
CA VAL A 353 7.75 13.74 17.44
C VAL A 353 7.66 15.23 17.14
N ARG A 354 6.84 15.97 17.89
CA ARG A 354 6.74 17.43 17.75
C ARG A 354 8.02 18.13 18.19
N GLU A 355 8.59 17.75 19.31
CA GLU A 355 9.85 18.33 19.80
C GLU A 355 10.98 18.21 18.78
N HIS A 356 11.10 17.07 18.08
CA HIS A 356 12.16 16.84 17.12
C HIS A 356 11.88 17.45 15.73
N LEU A 357 10.62 17.48 15.28
CA LEU A 357 10.27 17.71 13.88
C LEU A 357 9.40 18.94 13.63
N ASP A 358 8.80 19.56 14.66
CA ASP A 358 8.03 20.79 14.48
C ASP A 358 8.96 22.00 14.45
N GLN A 359 9.46 22.28 13.27
CA GLN A 359 10.41 23.36 12.98
C GLN A 359 9.80 24.29 11.93
N PRO A 360 8.87 25.18 12.30
CA PRO A 360 8.18 26.05 11.35
C PRO A 360 9.11 27.00 10.61
N GLU A 361 10.27 27.32 11.18
CA GLU A 361 11.28 28.22 10.62
C GLU A 361 11.91 27.70 9.32
N ILE A 362 11.93 26.37 9.11
CA ILE A 362 12.49 25.78 7.88
C ILE A 362 11.44 25.60 6.77
N GLY A 363 10.18 26.02 7.01
CA GLY A 363 9.10 25.91 6.02
C GLY A 363 8.66 24.49 5.69
N ARG A 364 8.97 23.51 6.56
CA ARG A 364 8.61 22.09 6.41
C ARG A 364 7.78 21.63 7.62
N PRO A 365 6.46 21.89 7.62
CA PRO A 365 5.62 21.55 8.76
C PRO A 365 5.52 20.03 8.96
N LEU A 366 5.54 19.62 10.23
CA LEU A 366 5.23 18.25 10.61
C LEU A 366 3.76 17.96 10.35
N MET A 367 3.49 16.86 9.66
CA MET A 367 2.13 16.34 9.44
C MET A 367 2.01 14.93 9.97
N LEU A 368 1.03 14.73 10.86
CA LEU A 368 0.70 13.44 11.43
C LEU A 368 -0.53 12.84 10.77
N SER A 369 -0.57 11.54 10.68
CA SER A 369 -1.79 10.82 10.33
C SER A 369 -1.95 9.55 11.16
N GLY A 370 -3.17 9.03 11.23
CA GLY A 370 -3.46 7.85 12.02
C GLY A 370 -4.65 7.07 11.53
N ASP A 371 -4.89 5.94 12.18
CA ASP A 371 -6.07 5.11 12.01
C ASP A 371 -6.80 4.98 13.33
N ILE A 372 -8.13 4.96 13.27
CA ILE A 372 -9.03 4.72 14.42
C ILE A 372 -10.04 3.65 14.02
N ILE A 373 -10.34 2.77 14.97
CA ILE A 373 -11.41 1.77 14.84
C ILE A 373 -12.46 2.09 15.91
N VAL A 374 -13.69 2.37 15.50
CA VAL A 374 -14.84 2.59 16.38
C VAL A 374 -15.75 1.37 16.42
N GLY A 375 -16.42 1.18 17.55
CA GLY A 375 -17.36 0.06 17.73
C GLY A 375 -16.64 -1.29 17.79
N PHE A 376 -15.39 -1.33 18.29
CA PHE A 376 -14.74 -2.58 18.63
C PHE A 376 -15.55 -3.27 19.75
N PRO A 377 -15.69 -4.61 19.76
CA PRO A 377 -16.49 -5.31 20.77
C PRO A 377 -16.25 -4.81 22.18
N THR A 378 -17.32 -4.57 22.92
CA THR A 378 -17.37 -4.02 24.29
C THR A 378 -16.98 -2.55 24.45
N GLU A 379 -16.74 -1.79 23.38
CA GLU A 379 -16.43 -0.36 23.47
C GLU A 379 -17.60 0.41 24.12
N THR A 380 -17.32 1.14 25.20
CA THR A 380 -18.32 1.98 25.91
C THR A 380 -18.32 3.41 25.36
N ASP A 381 -19.26 4.23 25.83
CA ASP A 381 -19.29 5.65 25.46
C ASP A 381 -18.10 6.41 26.08
N GLU A 382 -17.62 5.99 27.26
CA GLU A 382 -16.41 6.54 27.87
C GLU A 382 -15.16 6.23 27.04
N ASP A 383 -15.04 5.02 26.48
CA ASP A 383 -13.93 4.66 25.58
C ASP A 383 -13.96 5.51 24.31
N HIS A 384 -15.16 5.75 23.78
CA HIS A 384 -15.34 6.60 22.60
C HIS A 384 -14.96 8.06 22.92
N GLU A 385 -15.38 8.59 24.10
CA GLU A 385 -15.00 9.95 24.51
C GLU A 385 -13.49 10.12 24.69
N LEU A 386 -12.80 9.13 25.27
CA LEU A 386 -11.33 9.11 25.34
C LEU A 386 -10.70 9.12 23.93
N THR A 387 -11.31 8.45 22.97
CA THR A 387 -10.85 8.45 21.56
C THR A 387 -11.01 9.81 20.90
N LYS A 388 -12.10 10.55 21.20
CA LYS A 388 -12.29 11.95 20.78
C LYS A 388 -11.20 12.85 21.33
N GLN A 389 -10.91 12.74 22.63
CA GLN A 389 -9.85 13.51 23.28
C GLN A 389 -8.47 13.22 22.67
N MET A 390 -8.15 11.97 22.38
CA MET A 390 -6.92 11.57 21.69
C MET A 390 -6.86 12.18 20.28
N LEU A 391 -7.96 12.17 19.53
CA LEU A 391 -8.02 12.74 18.17
C LEU A 391 -7.71 14.24 18.18
N VAL A 392 -8.31 14.99 19.12
CA VAL A 392 -8.05 16.44 19.30
C VAL A 392 -6.58 16.69 19.68
N ARG A 393 -6.03 15.90 20.63
CA ARG A 393 -4.62 16.05 21.06
C ARG A 393 -3.64 15.70 19.96
N SER A 394 -3.87 14.62 19.22
CA SER A 394 -2.97 14.15 18.16
C SER A 394 -2.98 15.08 16.97
N ARG A 395 -4.10 15.76 16.72
CA ARG A 395 -4.23 16.76 15.67
C ARG A 395 -3.72 16.26 14.31
N TYR A 396 -4.28 15.10 13.89
CA TYR A 396 -3.91 14.50 12.62
C TYR A 396 -4.30 15.38 11.43
N LYS A 397 -3.40 15.54 10.47
CA LYS A 397 -3.72 16.13 9.16
C LYS A 397 -4.85 15.35 8.48
N ASN A 398 -4.78 14.02 8.58
CA ASN A 398 -5.84 13.11 8.16
C ASN A 398 -5.84 11.88 9.06
N CYS A 399 -7.02 11.36 9.33
CA CYS A 399 -7.20 10.10 10.05
C CYS A 399 -8.18 9.20 9.30
N PHE A 400 -7.80 7.94 9.12
CA PHE A 400 -8.70 6.95 8.58
C PHE A 400 -9.51 6.35 9.72
N ILE A 401 -10.82 6.59 9.72
CA ILE A 401 -11.73 6.15 10.76
C ILE A 401 -12.60 5.03 10.22
N PHE A 402 -12.49 3.85 10.83
CA PHE A 402 -13.16 2.64 10.40
C PHE A 402 -14.15 2.16 11.46
N LYS A 403 -15.29 1.69 11.02
CA LYS A 403 -16.16 0.85 11.86
C LYS A 403 -15.47 -0.51 12.01
N TYR A 404 -15.48 -1.06 13.21
CA TYR A 404 -15.05 -2.44 13.41
C TYR A 404 -15.85 -3.38 12.48
N SER A 405 -15.14 -4.20 11.77
CA SER A 405 -15.70 -5.24 10.91
C SER A 405 -15.03 -6.57 11.25
N PRO A 406 -15.77 -7.55 11.73
CA PRO A 406 -15.22 -8.84 12.15
C PRO A 406 -14.57 -9.56 10.97
N ARG A 407 -13.36 -10.11 11.21
CA ARG A 407 -12.57 -10.83 10.20
C ARG A 407 -12.31 -12.26 10.64
N PRO A 408 -12.82 -13.27 9.91
CA PRO A 408 -12.56 -14.67 10.24
C PRO A 408 -11.07 -14.96 10.42
N GLY A 409 -10.76 -15.76 11.44
CA GLY A 409 -9.39 -16.15 11.80
C GLY A 409 -8.64 -15.13 12.65
N THR A 410 -9.26 -14.02 13.05
CA THR A 410 -8.69 -13.09 14.04
C THR A 410 -9.17 -13.42 15.46
N VAL A 411 -8.35 -13.11 16.46
CA VAL A 411 -8.68 -13.36 17.86
C VAL A 411 -9.98 -12.66 18.29
N ALA A 412 -10.20 -11.42 17.81
CA ALA A 412 -11.43 -10.68 18.10
C ALA A 412 -12.66 -11.39 17.52
N TYR A 413 -12.58 -11.88 16.28
CA TYR A 413 -13.68 -12.62 15.65
C TYR A 413 -14.00 -13.92 16.39
N ASP A 414 -12.96 -14.68 16.76
CA ASP A 414 -13.14 -16.03 17.31
C ASP A 414 -13.52 -16.03 18.80
N LYS A 415 -13.14 -14.98 19.55
CA LYS A 415 -13.24 -14.99 21.03
C LYS A 415 -14.08 -13.88 21.64
N ILE A 416 -14.39 -12.82 20.90
CA ILE A 416 -15.11 -11.66 21.45
C ILE A 416 -16.36 -11.42 20.61
N PRO A 417 -17.57 -11.64 21.18
CA PRO A 417 -18.81 -11.37 20.48
C PRO A 417 -18.89 -9.90 20.05
N ASP A 418 -19.32 -9.64 18.81
CA ASP A 418 -19.58 -8.29 18.32
C ASP A 418 -20.92 -7.78 18.87
N ASP A 419 -20.85 -7.13 20.02
CA ASP A 419 -21.99 -6.68 20.82
C ASP A 419 -22.40 -5.22 20.55
N ILE A 420 -21.66 -4.49 19.68
CA ILE A 420 -21.97 -3.10 19.36
C ILE A 420 -22.87 -3.02 18.12
N PRO A 421 -24.10 -2.46 18.25
CA PRO A 421 -25.00 -2.30 17.11
C PRO A 421 -24.39 -1.47 15.98
N ASP A 422 -24.68 -1.84 14.72
CA ASP A 422 -24.13 -1.11 13.54
C ASP A 422 -24.58 0.38 13.50
N SER A 423 -25.73 0.72 14.06
CA SER A 423 -26.15 2.11 14.24
C SER A 423 -25.18 2.89 15.12
N VAL A 424 -24.80 2.33 16.29
CA VAL A 424 -23.85 2.96 17.22
C VAL A 424 -22.47 3.10 16.55
N LYS A 425 -22.00 2.06 15.86
CA LYS A 425 -20.73 2.12 15.09
C LYS A 425 -20.79 3.24 14.05
N ARG A 426 -21.92 3.41 13.38
CA ARG A 426 -22.11 4.45 12.36
C ARG A 426 -22.10 5.84 12.97
N ASP A 427 -22.81 6.03 14.08
CA ASP A 427 -22.92 7.33 14.75
C ASP A 427 -21.55 7.77 15.28
N ARG A 428 -20.83 6.88 15.99
CA ARG A 428 -19.45 7.14 16.44
C ARG A 428 -18.49 7.44 15.29
N ASN A 429 -18.61 6.70 14.17
CA ASN A 429 -17.80 6.95 12.98
C ASN A 429 -18.05 8.33 12.39
N ASN A 430 -19.34 8.72 12.23
CA ASN A 430 -19.72 10.01 11.69
C ASN A 430 -19.25 11.16 12.58
N GLU A 431 -19.36 11.02 13.90
CA GLU A 431 -18.90 12.03 14.87
C GLU A 431 -17.40 12.27 14.73
N LEU A 432 -16.56 11.22 14.74
CA LEU A 432 -15.12 11.36 14.59
C LEU A 432 -14.73 11.90 13.20
N LEU A 433 -15.47 11.53 12.15
CA LEU A 433 -15.23 12.08 10.79
C LEU A 433 -15.51 13.59 10.75
N ALA A 434 -16.56 14.06 11.43
CA ALA A 434 -16.86 15.49 11.54
C ALA A 434 -15.72 16.24 12.27
N MET A 435 -15.31 15.73 13.44
CA MET A 435 -14.19 16.29 14.21
C MET A 435 -12.89 16.32 13.41
N GLN A 436 -12.57 15.22 12.71
CA GLN A 436 -11.38 15.13 11.87
C GLN A 436 -11.43 16.15 10.72
N THR A 437 -12.60 16.38 10.15
CA THR A 437 -12.77 17.39 9.09
C THR A 437 -12.41 18.78 9.61
N GLU A 438 -12.89 19.15 10.79
CA GLU A 438 -12.58 20.44 11.41
C GLU A 438 -11.09 20.61 11.70
N ILE A 439 -10.44 19.54 12.21
CA ILE A 439 -9.00 19.52 12.45
C ILE A 439 -8.23 19.70 11.15
N SER A 440 -8.60 18.95 10.10
CA SER A 440 -7.95 19.02 8.79
C SER A 440 -8.09 20.41 8.15
N ASP A 441 -9.29 21.00 8.23
CA ASP A 441 -9.57 22.34 7.73
C ASP A 441 -8.74 23.40 8.48
N SER A 442 -8.59 23.26 9.82
CA SER A 442 -7.73 24.14 10.62
C SER A 442 -6.27 24.07 10.17
N ILE A 443 -5.74 22.84 10.02
CA ILE A 443 -4.37 22.63 9.57
C ILE A 443 -4.14 23.21 8.17
N ALA A 444 -5.10 23.02 7.25
CA ALA A 444 -4.99 23.55 5.90
C ALA A 444 -4.97 25.08 5.89
N ARG A 445 -5.83 25.75 6.69
CA ARG A 445 -5.85 27.23 6.80
C ARG A 445 -4.54 27.81 7.33
N GLU A 446 -3.87 27.12 8.23
CA GLU A 446 -2.56 27.53 8.77
C GLU A 446 -1.45 27.54 7.71
N GLN A 447 -1.66 26.87 6.58
CA GLN A 447 -0.69 26.85 5.49
C GLN A 447 -0.88 28.00 4.49
N VAL A 448 -1.97 28.75 4.56
CA VAL A 448 -2.22 29.89 3.66
C VAL A 448 -1.13 30.94 3.82
N GLY A 449 -0.59 31.42 2.71
CA GLY A 449 0.53 32.35 2.64
C GLY A 449 1.91 31.72 2.65
N ARG A 450 2.03 30.44 3.01
CA ARG A 450 3.31 29.69 3.01
C ARG A 450 3.65 29.18 1.61
N GLU A 451 4.93 28.87 1.42
CA GLU A 451 5.46 28.29 0.19
C GLU A 451 5.99 26.87 0.44
N PHE A 452 5.69 25.97 -0.49
CA PHE A 452 6.09 24.57 -0.42
C PHE A 452 6.66 24.08 -1.74
N ASP A 453 7.56 23.11 -1.65
CA ASP A 453 7.92 22.27 -2.77
C ASP A 453 6.83 21.20 -2.92
N VAL A 454 6.19 21.19 -4.09
CA VAL A 454 5.06 20.31 -4.43
C VAL A 454 5.51 19.33 -5.49
N PHE A 455 5.38 18.04 -5.23
CA PHE A 455 5.53 17.00 -6.24
C PHE A 455 4.24 16.90 -7.04
N VAL A 456 4.30 17.15 -8.34
CA VAL A 456 3.13 17.16 -9.23
C VAL A 456 2.80 15.75 -9.65
N GLU A 457 1.62 15.26 -9.28
CA GLU A 457 1.20 13.89 -9.53
C GLU A 457 0.42 13.73 -10.83
N GLY A 458 -0.26 14.79 -11.28
CA GLY A 458 -1.07 14.73 -12.49
C GLY A 458 -2.22 15.74 -12.49
N LEU A 459 -3.25 15.44 -13.27
CA LEU A 459 -4.47 16.23 -13.30
C LEU A 459 -5.24 16.16 -11.98
N SER A 460 -5.90 17.26 -11.62
CA SER A 460 -6.87 17.23 -10.53
C SER A 460 -8.08 16.34 -10.89
N ARG A 461 -8.78 15.84 -9.87
CA ARG A 461 -10.04 15.08 -10.08
C ARG A 461 -11.10 15.91 -10.83
N ARG A 462 -11.13 17.22 -10.59
CA ARG A 462 -12.04 18.14 -11.28
C ARG A 462 -11.72 18.18 -12.77
N GLU A 463 -10.45 18.26 -13.11
CA GLU A 463 -9.99 18.30 -14.50
C GLU A 463 -10.23 16.96 -15.22
N HIS A 464 -10.02 15.83 -14.53
CA HIS A 464 -10.38 14.51 -15.06
C HIS A 464 -11.86 14.40 -15.43
N LYS A 465 -12.76 14.91 -14.56
CA LYS A 465 -14.21 14.94 -14.85
C LYS A 465 -14.55 15.83 -16.03
N LYS A 466 -13.93 17.04 -16.11
CA LYS A 466 -14.12 17.99 -17.22
C LYS A 466 -13.77 17.34 -18.55
N ARG A 467 -12.71 16.53 -18.61
CA ARG A 467 -12.20 15.90 -19.82
C ARG A 467 -12.80 14.53 -20.14
N GLY A 468 -13.74 14.05 -19.32
CA GLY A 468 -14.32 12.71 -19.49
C GLY A 468 -13.33 11.55 -19.32
N THR A 469 -12.15 11.82 -18.73
CA THR A 469 -11.09 10.85 -18.44
C THR A 469 -11.21 10.30 -17.01
N ASP A 470 -12.42 10.33 -16.45
CA ASP A 470 -12.70 10.01 -15.05
C ASP A 470 -12.38 8.53 -14.76
N VAL A 471 -11.18 8.28 -14.28
CA VAL A 471 -10.86 7.02 -13.62
C VAL A 471 -11.57 7.07 -12.27
N LYS A 472 -12.65 6.29 -12.11
CA LYS A 472 -13.42 6.24 -10.86
C LYS A 472 -12.48 6.08 -9.67
N PRO A 473 -12.56 6.98 -8.65
CA PRO A 473 -11.75 6.84 -7.45
C PRO A 473 -12.01 5.48 -6.81
N GLY A 474 -11.00 4.66 -6.67
CA GLY A 474 -11.09 3.33 -6.06
C GLY A 474 -11.15 2.16 -7.04
N SER A 475 -11.04 2.34 -8.34
CA SER A 475 -10.39 1.36 -9.18
C SER A 475 -8.89 1.58 -8.98
N GLY A 476 -8.27 0.75 -8.15
CA GLY A 476 -6.81 0.65 -8.10
C GLY A 476 -6.34 0.04 -9.42
N MET A 477 -6.58 0.75 -10.52
CA MET A 477 -5.90 0.43 -11.77
C MET A 477 -4.47 0.92 -11.56
N VAL A 478 -3.58 0.00 -11.29
CA VAL A 478 -2.18 0.21 -11.57
C VAL A 478 -2.14 0.47 -13.07
N GLY A 479 -1.77 1.68 -13.46
CA GLY A 479 -1.48 1.96 -14.86
C GLY A 479 -0.22 1.18 -15.21
N ILE A 480 -0.40 -0.05 -15.67
CA ILE A 480 0.70 -0.92 -16.06
C ILE A 480 1.04 -0.57 -17.48
N THR A 481 2.22 0.01 -17.67
CA THR A 481 2.78 0.19 -19.00
C THR A 481 3.74 -0.95 -19.26
N ILE A 482 3.51 -1.69 -20.31
CA ILE A 482 4.31 -2.84 -20.68
C ILE A 482 4.80 -2.68 -22.09
N ASN A 483 6.11 -2.88 -22.29
CA ASN A 483 6.80 -2.97 -23.57
C ASN A 483 6.63 -1.78 -24.51
N GLY A 484 6.79 -0.53 -24.03
CA GLY A 484 6.89 0.63 -24.92
C GLY A 484 5.68 0.91 -25.81
N ALA A 485 4.63 0.10 -25.74
CA ALA A 485 3.33 0.40 -26.30
C ALA A 485 2.53 1.10 -25.20
N ALA A 486 2.89 2.35 -24.93
CA ALA A 486 2.03 3.24 -24.19
C ALA A 486 0.65 3.17 -24.84
N SER A 487 -0.35 2.69 -24.11
CA SER A 487 -1.69 3.16 -24.36
C SER A 487 -1.56 4.68 -24.46
N LYS A 488 -1.85 5.23 -25.60
CA LYS A 488 -1.99 6.68 -25.80
C LYS A 488 -3.10 7.18 -24.89
N ALA A 489 -2.81 7.32 -23.62
CA ALA A 489 -3.62 7.96 -22.62
C ALA A 489 -2.74 9.05 -22.04
N PRO A 490 -3.26 9.86 -21.57
CA PRO A 490 -3.76 11.19 -21.44
C PRO A 490 -2.70 12.30 -21.53
N VAL A 491 -1.40 12.05 -21.64
CA VAL A 491 -0.41 13.15 -21.73
C VAL A 491 -0.62 13.96 -23.04
N ALA A 492 -0.87 13.30 -24.15
CA ALA A 492 -1.21 13.98 -25.40
C ALA A 492 -2.53 14.77 -25.32
N VAL A 493 -3.50 14.27 -24.55
CA VAL A 493 -4.79 14.97 -24.32
C VAL A 493 -4.61 16.19 -23.40
N LEU A 494 -3.56 16.24 -22.57
CA LEU A 494 -3.27 17.38 -21.70
C LEU A 494 -2.84 18.64 -22.49
N ASP A 495 -2.10 18.43 -23.55
CA ASP A 495 -1.55 19.51 -24.36
C ASP A 495 -2.53 19.98 -25.47
N GLU A 496 -3.65 19.27 -25.68
CA GLU A 496 -4.72 19.62 -26.64
C GLU A 496 -5.80 20.55 -26.04
N ALA A 497 -5.59 21.11 -24.87
CA ALA A 497 -6.52 22.09 -24.31
C ALA A 497 -6.56 23.34 -25.23
N PRO A 498 -7.75 23.93 -25.48
CA PRO A 498 -7.87 25.13 -26.27
C PRO A 498 -6.99 26.26 -25.74
N ALA A 499 -6.41 27.04 -26.63
CA ALA A 499 -5.60 28.20 -26.25
C ALA A 499 -6.41 29.16 -25.35
N GLY A 500 -5.80 29.60 -24.25
CA GLY A 500 -6.45 30.47 -23.27
C GLY A 500 -7.22 29.75 -22.16
N GLU A 501 -7.31 28.40 -22.19
CA GLU A 501 -7.83 27.62 -21.05
C GLU A 501 -6.74 27.34 -20.02
N THR A 502 -7.15 27.12 -18.77
CA THR A 502 -6.27 26.62 -17.71
C THR A 502 -6.55 25.13 -17.45
N VAL A 503 -5.49 24.41 -17.15
CA VAL A 503 -5.51 23.00 -16.76
C VAL A 503 -5.17 22.90 -15.29
N GLN A 504 -6.07 22.32 -14.50
CA GLN A 504 -5.81 22.16 -13.07
C GLN A 504 -5.00 20.90 -12.79
N LEU A 505 -3.81 21.08 -12.24
CA LEU A 505 -2.94 20.01 -11.75
C LEU A 505 -3.11 19.81 -10.25
N SER A 506 -2.74 18.63 -9.79
CA SER A 506 -2.64 18.27 -8.38
C SER A 506 -1.25 17.74 -8.05
N GLY A 507 -0.80 18.04 -6.84
CA GLY A 507 0.44 17.53 -6.31
C GLY A 507 0.41 17.44 -4.79
N ARG A 508 1.50 16.97 -4.19
CA ARG A 508 1.63 16.85 -2.74
C ARG A 508 2.90 17.51 -2.22
N THR A 509 2.79 18.12 -1.04
CA THR A 509 3.94 18.58 -0.26
C THR A 509 4.67 17.42 0.40
N ASP A 510 5.82 17.66 1.04
CA ASP A 510 6.51 16.64 1.84
C ASP A 510 5.67 16.17 3.05
N GLY A 511 4.86 17.05 3.65
CA GLY A 511 3.86 16.73 4.67
C GLY A 511 2.57 16.06 4.12
N ASP A 512 2.54 15.68 2.84
CA ASP A 512 1.40 15.02 2.21
C ASP A 512 0.13 15.90 2.10
N LEU A 513 0.26 17.23 2.14
CA LEU A 513 -0.85 18.12 1.84
C LEU A 513 -1.09 18.13 0.33
N ILE A 514 -2.35 17.97 -0.08
CA ILE A 514 -2.73 18.02 -1.49
C ILE A 514 -2.84 19.50 -1.89
N VAL A 515 -2.14 19.85 -2.96
CA VAL A 515 -2.13 21.20 -3.53
C VAL A 515 -2.70 21.13 -4.95
N PHE A 516 -3.62 22.03 -5.25
CA PHE A 516 -4.14 22.23 -6.60
C PHE A 516 -3.65 23.57 -7.14
N PHE A 517 -3.28 23.60 -8.41
CA PHE A 517 -2.88 24.83 -9.09
C PHE A 517 -3.23 24.78 -10.57
N ASP A 518 -3.55 25.95 -11.12
CA ASP A 518 -3.97 26.08 -12.51
C ASP A 518 -2.75 26.47 -13.37
N VAL A 519 -2.58 25.81 -14.51
CA VAL A 519 -1.51 26.06 -15.48
C VAL A 519 -2.16 26.45 -16.81
N PRO A 520 -1.74 27.59 -17.43
CA PRO A 520 -2.22 27.96 -18.76
C PRO A 520 -1.85 26.89 -19.80
N SER A 521 -2.79 26.54 -20.68
CA SER A 521 -2.54 25.55 -21.74
C SER A 521 -1.57 26.04 -22.82
N ASP A 522 -1.49 27.36 -23.00
CA ASP A 522 -0.64 28.06 -23.95
C ASP A 522 0.57 28.75 -23.27
N GLY A 523 0.88 28.38 -22.03
CA GLY A 523 2.02 28.88 -21.29
C GLY A 523 3.37 28.41 -21.86
N PRO A 524 4.50 29.01 -21.40
CA PRO A 524 5.84 28.64 -21.85
C PRO A 524 6.22 27.19 -21.51
N THR A 525 5.61 26.59 -20.49
CA THR A 525 5.75 25.20 -20.08
C THR A 525 4.39 24.55 -20.18
N LYS A 526 4.31 23.45 -20.88
CA LYS A 526 3.04 22.72 -21.06
C LYS A 526 2.62 22.02 -19.76
N PRO A 527 1.30 21.84 -19.52
CA PRO A 527 0.80 21.14 -18.35
C PRO A 527 1.41 19.72 -18.14
N SER A 528 1.67 18.99 -19.24
CA SER A 528 2.30 17.66 -19.20
C SER A 528 3.74 17.68 -18.67
N GLU A 529 4.47 18.75 -18.88
CA GLU A 529 5.87 18.87 -18.47
C GLU A 529 6.04 19.06 -16.94
N TYR A 530 4.97 19.50 -16.27
CA TYR A 530 4.96 19.63 -14.80
C TYR A 530 4.81 18.29 -14.10
N ILE A 531 4.17 17.30 -14.74
CA ILE A 531 3.88 16.01 -14.12
C ILE A 531 5.18 15.28 -13.79
N GLY A 532 5.28 14.78 -12.56
CA GLY A 532 6.49 14.14 -12.05
C GLY A 532 7.62 15.10 -11.71
N GLN A 533 7.36 16.40 -11.65
CA GLN A 533 8.35 17.44 -11.27
C GLN A 533 8.08 17.97 -9.86
N MET A 534 9.12 18.55 -9.28
CA MET A 534 9.02 19.37 -8.08
C MET A 534 8.80 20.82 -8.49
N VAL A 535 7.74 21.44 -8.00
CA VAL A 535 7.44 22.85 -8.25
C VAL A 535 7.31 23.62 -6.93
N ARG A 536 7.80 24.85 -6.90
CA ARG A 536 7.61 25.74 -5.76
C ARG A 536 6.25 26.41 -5.90
N ALA A 537 5.37 26.23 -4.91
CA ALA A 537 4.02 26.79 -4.92
C ALA A 537 3.72 27.55 -3.61
N LYS A 538 3.09 28.72 -3.75
CA LYS A 538 2.56 29.49 -2.62
C LYS A 538 1.08 29.17 -2.44
N ILE A 539 0.70 28.82 -1.23
CA ILE A 539 -0.70 28.51 -0.90
C ILE A 539 -1.49 29.81 -0.77
N THR A 540 -2.46 30.02 -1.64
CA THR A 540 -3.28 31.24 -1.66
C THR A 540 -4.63 31.06 -0.97
N ALA A 541 -5.15 29.83 -0.93
CA ALA A 541 -6.41 29.48 -0.28
C ALA A 541 -6.36 28.05 0.25
N ALA A 542 -7.21 27.77 1.22
CA ALA A 542 -7.45 26.43 1.73
C ALA A 542 -8.96 26.13 1.60
N ASP A 543 -9.29 25.29 0.63
CA ASP A 543 -10.65 24.83 0.38
C ASP A 543 -10.77 23.34 0.69
N ARG A 544 -12.02 22.88 0.86
CA ARG A 544 -12.36 21.49 1.14
C ARG A 544 -12.14 20.59 -0.07
#